data_b9af0097f5ad55d27e63dbd82b4ba6e5
#
_entry.id   b9af0097f5ad55d27e63dbd82b4ba6e5
#
_cell.length_a   1.000
_cell.length_b   1.000
_cell.length_c   1.000
_cell.angle_alpha   90.00
_cell.angle_beta   90.00
_cell.angle_gamma   90.00
#
_symmetry.space_group_name_H-M   'P 1'
#
loop_
_entity.id
_entity.type
_entity.pdbx_description
1 polymer ?
#
loop_
_entity_poly.entity_id
_entity_poly.type
_entity_poly.pdbx_seq_one_letter_code
_entity_poly.pdbx_strand_id
1 'polypeptide(L)'
;MANGKFAKVKKRRFWPFALFMLIYAAVVLTAIELGLGMFHSYIAAYEDSRPKHVLNGYMDSLTAEHVADLSQDVIDQVDHNIQSVEECREYIAQALAKGFSYAKKSSESTETKQVYVIRSGLQVIGQFTMEVTHEDDYGFTYWEVTQESFDMSYLIGSTVSTVAPDHYDVTVNGKVLDSSYIVGEPMKYDALKPFYSDYELPMLVTYQAGPFLGDFDMITTDAEGKVLVLEEVEDVSTLAQNCSAEEVEQLDDFIDLFLGKYVTYMSGANKNAEKNLYDLLTVVVQGSD
;
A
#
# COMPACT_ATOMS: atom_id res chain seq x y z
N MET A 1 -96.29 68.54 21.63
CA MET A 1 -95.73 67.82 20.45
C MET A 1 -94.26 68.22 20.33
N ALA A 2 -93.34 67.39 20.71
CA ALA A 2 -91.89 67.64 20.67
C ALA A 2 -91.31 66.84 19.50
N ASN A 3 -90.90 67.53 18.46
CA ASN A 3 -90.25 66.94 17.31
C ASN A 3 -88.76 66.66 17.67
N GLY A 4 -88.41 65.43 17.89
CA GLY A 4 -87.03 64.98 18.09
C GLY A 4 -86.33 64.90 16.75
N LYS A 5 -85.37 65.82 16.43
CA LYS A 5 -84.49 65.74 15.32
C LYS A 5 -83.37 64.68 15.63
N PHE A 6 -83.47 63.50 14.99
CA PHE A 6 -82.38 62.51 14.98
C PHE A 6 -81.21 63.08 14.18
N ALA A 7 -80.05 63.31 14.86
CA ALA A 7 -78.82 63.69 14.24
C ALA A 7 -78.29 62.51 13.38
N LYS A 8 -78.16 62.70 12.05
CA LYS A 8 -77.51 61.73 11.16
C LYS A 8 -76.02 61.58 11.54
N VAL A 9 -75.64 60.46 12.11
CA VAL A 9 -74.29 60.12 12.39
C VAL A 9 -73.60 59.96 11.03
N LYS A 10 -72.65 60.84 10.68
CA LYS A 10 -71.79 60.76 9.51
C LYS A 10 -70.98 59.50 9.55
N LYS A 11 -71.24 58.46 8.74
CA LYS A 11 -70.41 57.30 8.57
C LYS A 11 -69.01 57.78 8.11
N ARG A 12 -68.08 57.79 9.10
CA ARG A 12 -66.64 58.00 8.80
C ARG A 12 -66.22 56.96 7.79
N ARG A 13 -65.70 57.40 6.61
CA ARG A 13 -65.15 56.50 5.61
C ARG A 13 -63.90 55.82 6.23
N PHE A 14 -64.09 54.64 6.74
CA PHE A 14 -63.02 53.80 7.27
C PHE A 14 -62.10 53.25 6.16
N TRP A 15 -62.51 53.35 4.94
CA TRP A 15 -61.83 52.76 3.77
C TRP A 15 -60.42 53.32 3.49
N PRO A 16 -60.14 54.65 3.51
CA PRO A 16 -58.80 55.15 3.29
C PRO A 16 -57.82 54.74 4.41
N PHE A 17 -58.29 54.60 5.65
CA PHE A 17 -57.44 54.13 6.74
C PHE A 17 -57.11 52.65 6.62
N ALA A 18 -58.08 51.84 6.24
CA ALA A 18 -57.84 50.40 5.99
C ALA A 18 -56.87 50.17 4.84
N LEU A 19 -56.99 50.94 3.73
CA LEU A 19 -56.09 50.91 2.59
C LEU A 19 -54.65 51.32 3.01
N PHE A 20 -54.52 52.39 3.81
CA PHE A 20 -53.23 52.84 4.32
C PHE A 20 -52.59 51.77 5.21
N MET A 21 -53.31 51.13 6.10
CA MET A 21 -52.83 50.03 6.97
C MET A 21 -52.40 48.82 6.14
N LEU A 22 -53.11 48.51 5.06
CA LEU A 22 -52.78 47.39 4.17
C LEU A 22 -51.46 47.69 3.40
N ILE A 23 -51.29 48.91 2.85
CA ILE A 23 -50.05 49.33 2.20
C ILE A 23 -48.89 49.33 3.21
N TYR A 24 -49.11 49.84 4.43
CA TYR A 24 -48.12 49.85 5.45
C TYR A 24 -47.67 48.41 5.85
N ALA A 25 -48.65 47.51 6.02
CA ALA A 25 -48.36 46.11 6.32
C ALA A 25 -47.60 45.44 5.16
N ALA A 26 -47.94 45.72 3.89
CA ALA A 26 -47.22 45.20 2.73
C ALA A 26 -45.77 45.70 2.70
N VAL A 27 -45.54 47.01 2.95
CA VAL A 27 -44.20 47.59 2.99
C VAL A 27 -43.34 46.96 4.13
N VAL A 28 -43.94 46.79 5.32
CA VAL A 28 -43.27 46.18 6.47
C VAL A 28 -42.93 44.72 6.16
N LEU A 29 -43.84 43.95 5.60
CA LEU A 29 -43.61 42.55 5.22
C LEU A 29 -42.48 42.44 4.17
N THR A 30 -42.54 43.29 3.15
CA THR A 30 -41.47 43.33 2.12
C THR A 30 -40.11 43.71 2.72
N ALA A 31 -40.08 44.69 3.66
CA ALA A 31 -38.83 45.05 4.34
C ALA A 31 -38.30 43.92 5.22
N ILE A 32 -39.17 43.16 5.89
CA ILE A 32 -38.79 41.98 6.67
C ILE A 32 -38.26 40.88 5.73
N GLU A 33 -38.93 40.58 4.62
CA GLU A 33 -38.45 39.56 3.68
C GLU A 33 -37.09 39.91 3.08
N LEU A 34 -36.88 41.16 2.68
CA LEU A 34 -35.58 41.64 2.20
C LEU A 34 -34.50 41.58 3.28
N GLY A 35 -34.84 41.97 4.54
CA GLY A 35 -33.92 41.90 5.66
C GLY A 35 -33.56 40.45 6.02
N LEU A 36 -34.52 39.54 6.01
CA LEU A 36 -34.26 38.11 6.22
C LEU A 36 -33.41 37.51 5.09
N GLY A 37 -33.67 37.89 3.84
CA GLY A 37 -32.86 37.47 2.69
C GLY A 37 -31.41 37.91 2.81
N MET A 38 -31.16 39.19 3.15
CA MET A 38 -29.81 39.71 3.38
C MET A 38 -29.12 39.04 4.57
N PHE A 39 -29.84 38.81 5.66
CA PHE A 39 -29.31 38.13 6.84
C PHE A 39 -28.97 36.66 6.56
N HIS A 40 -29.81 35.96 5.79
CA HIS A 40 -29.53 34.60 5.36
C HIS A 40 -28.26 34.53 4.48
N SER A 41 -28.14 35.44 3.48
CA SER A 41 -26.95 35.53 2.65
C SER A 41 -25.68 35.83 3.44
N TYR A 42 -25.78 36.71 4.45
CA TYR A 42 -24.65 37.03 5.33
C TYR A 42 -24.22 35.83 6.18
N ILE A 43 -25.17 35.07 6.75
CA ILE A 43 -24.86 33.85 7.50
C ILE A 43 -24.25 32.79 6.59
N ALA A 44 -24.79 32.58 5.39
CA ALA A 44 -24.26 31.64 4.45
C ALA A 44 -22.81 31.99 4.08
N ALA A 45 -22.54 33.25 3.71
CA ALA A 45 -21.19 33.74 3.42
C ALA A 45 -20.23 33.55 4.61
N TYR A 46 -20.71 33.80 5.83
CA TYR A 46 -19.92 33.54 7.04
C TYR A 46 -19.59 32.06 7.23
N GLU A 47 -20.55 31.15 7.05
CA GLU A 47 -20.31 29.72 7.19
C GLU A 47 -19.34 29.20 6.12
N ASP A 48 -19.53 29.62 4.88
CA ASP A 48 -18.67 29.24 3.75
C ASP A 48 -17.23 29.78 3.89
N SER A 49 -17.06 30.93 4.53
CA SER A 49 -15.75 31.54 4.80
C SER A 49 -14.94 30.82 5.89
N ARG A 50 -15.57 29.93 6.66
CA ARG A 50 -14.87 29.26 7.76
C ARG A 50 -13.89 28.21 7.25
N PRO A 51 -12.60 28.24 7.69
CA PRO A 51 -11.61 27.22 7.32
C PRO A 51 -12.07 25.81 7.59
N LYS A 52 -12.87 25.62 8.65
CA LYS A 52 -13.40 24.31 9.05
C LYS A 52 -14.40 23.74 8.03
N HIS A 53 -15.14 24.59 7.34
CA HIS A 53 -16.08 24.15 6.28
C HIS A 53 -15.33 23.52 5.11
N VAL A 54 -14.31 24.25 4.61
CA VAL A 54 -13.45 23.77 3.52
C VAL A 54 -12.66 22.52 3.94
N LEU A 55 -12.13 22.53 5.17
CA LEU A 55 -11.42 21.38 5.74
C LEU A 55 -12.27 20.10 5.77
N ASN A 56 -13.52 20.22 6.29
CA ASN A 56 -14.42 19.08 6.33
C ASN A 56 -14.79 18.61 4.92
N GLY A 57 -15.12 19.54 4.01
CA GLY A 57 -15.43 19.19 2.62
C GLY A 57 -14.28 18.46 1.93
N TYR A 58 -13.03 18.90 2.14
CA TYR A 58 -11.85 18.22 1.60
C TYR A 58 -11.69 16.82 2.21
N MET A 59 -11.79 16.69 3.52
CA MET A 59 -11.64 15.39 4.19
C MET A 59 -12.76 14.40 3.82
N ASP A 60 -13.98 14.88 3.61
CA ASP A 60 -15.12 14.06 3.15
C ASP A 60 -14.95 13.61 1.69
N SER A 61 -14.23 14.39 0.87
CA SER A 61 -13.92 14.04 -0.52
C SER A 61 -12.68 13.16 -0.68
N LEU A 62 -11.84 13.07 0.36
CA LEU A 62 -10.59 12.32 0.32
C LEU A 62 -10.89 10.82 0.40
N THR A 63 -10.69 10.10 -0.69
CA THR A 63 -10.84 8.65 -0.76
C THR A 63 -9.49 7.95 -0.85
N ALA A 64 -9.47 6.65 -0.52
CA ALA A 64 -8.27 5.83 -0.63
C ALA A 64 -7.79 5.72 -2.09
N GLU A 65 -8.73 5.65 -3.03
CA GLU A 65 -8.47 5.62 -4.47
C GLU A 65 -7.83 6.93 -4.94
N HIS A 66 -8.35 8.08 -4.48
CA HIS A 66 -7.76 9.38 -4.82
C HIS A 66 -6.30 9.49 -4.34
N VAL A 67 -6.01 9.05 -3.11
CA VAL A 67 -4.64 9.02 -2.59
C VAL A 67 -3.76 8.05 -3.38
N ALA A 68 -4.29 6.90 -3.76
CA ALA A 68 -3.56 5.93 -4.61
C ALA A 68 -3.20 6.52 -5.98
N ASP A 69 -4.13 7.26 -6.61
CA ASP A 69 -3.89 7.94 -7.89
C ASP A 69 -2.80 9.03 -7.79
N LEU A 70 -2.71 9.71 -6.65
CA LEU A 70 -1.68 10.73 -6.39
C LEU A 70 -0.33 10.15 -5.96
N SER A 71 -0.25 8.83 -5.73
CA SER A 71 0.98 8.14 -5.29
C SER A 71 1.78 7.55 -6.46
N GLN A 72 1.72 8.16 -7.63
CA GLN A 72 2.37 7.66 -8.84
C GLN A 72 3.91 7.55 -8.69
N ASP A 73 4.53 8.43 -7.93
CA ASP A 73 5.96 8.42 -7.61
C ASP A 73 6.42 7.14 -6.87
N VAL A 74 5.54 6.56 -6.06
CA VAL A 74 5.75 5.29 -5.37
C VAL A 74 5.50 4.12 -6.31
N ILE A 75 4.43 4.19 -7.10
CA ILE A 75 4.09 3.17 -8.08
C ILE A 75 5.20 3.02 -9.12
N ASP A 76 5.76 4.13 -9.62
CA ASP A 76 6.82 4.12 -10.63
C ASP A 76 8.14 3.46 -10.17
N GLN A 77 8.31 3.26 -8.86
CA GLN A 77 9.49 2.57 -8.30
C GLN A 77 9.34 1.05 -8.27
N VAL A 78 8.13 0.55 -8.46
CA VAL A 78 7.81 -0.89 -8.40
C VAL A 78 8.18 -1.59 -9.70
N ASP A 79 8.58 -2.85 -9.60
CA ASP A 79 8.80 -3.70 -10.78
C ASP A 79 7.48 -4.09 -11.45
N HIS A 80 7.10 -3.36 -12.49
CA HIS A 80 5.84 -3.55 -13.21
C HIS A 80 5.75 -4.84 -14.02
N ASN A 81 6.85 -5.55 -14.24
CA ASN A 81 6.79 -6.88 -14.84
C ASN A 81 6.21 -7.91 -13.87
N ILE A 82 6.36 -7.66 -12.56
CA ILE A 82 5.89 -8.54 -11.49
C ILE A 82 4.58 -8.01 -10.89
N GLN A 83 4.48 -6.73 -10.59
CA GLN A 83 3.29 -6.13 -9.97
C GLN A 83 2.77 -5.00 -10.87
N SER A 84 1.57 -5.16 -11.42
CA SER A 84 0.97 -4.17 -12.32
C SER A 84 0.61 -2.87 -11.60
N VAL A 85 0.44 -1.79 -12.36
CA VAL A 85 0.03 -0.48 -11.83
C VAL A 85 -1.31 -0.57 -11.09
N GLU A 86 -2.23 -1.37 -11.61
CA GLU A 86 -3.56 -1.59 -11.01
C GLU A 86 -3.44 -2.32 -9.66
N GLU A 87 -2.62 -3.37 -9.58
CA GLU A 87 -2.35 -4.09 -8.33
C GLU A 87 -1.70 -3.18 -7.29
N CYS A 88 -0.79 -2.29 -7.72
CA CYS A 88 -0.18 -1.28 -6.84
C CYS A 88 -1.23 -0.32 -6.27
N ARG A 89 -2.13 0.22 -7.11
CA ARG A 89 -3.22 1.11 -6.68
C ARG A 89 -4.17 0.42 -5.72
N GLU A 90 -4.57 -0.80 -6.03
CA GLU A 90 -5.44 -1.59 -5.15
C GLU A 90 -4.77 -1.85 -3.79
N TYR A 91 -3.48 -2.17 -3.78
CA TYR A 91 -2.73 -2.38 -2.55
C TYR A 91 -2.69 -1.11 -1.69
N ILE A 92 -2.36 0.05 -2.29
CA ILE A 92 -2.36 1.34 -1.60
C ILE A 92 -3.75 1.65 -1.04
N ALA A 93 -4.80 1.49 -1.84
CA ALA A 93 -6.18 1.72 -1.41
C ALA A 93 -6.59 0.81 -0.24
N GLN A 94 -6.22 -0.46 -0.27
CA GLN A 94 -6.46 -1.40 0.83
C GLN A 94 -5.69 -1.02 2.10
N ALA A 95 -4.43 -0.61 1.98
CA ALA A 95 -3.62 -0.15 3.11
C ALA A 95 -4.24 1.09 3.80
N LEU A 96 -4.95 1.93 3.03
CA LEU A 96 -5.63 3.13 3.49
C LEU A 96 -7.09 2.91 3.93
N ALA A 97 -7.62 1.70 3.86
CA ALA A 97 -9.02 1.38 4.17
C ALA A 97 -9.44 1.71 5.63
N LYS A 98 -8.49 1.97 6.52
CA LYS A 98 -8.75 2.41 7.91
C LYS A 98 -9.33 3.82 8.00
N GLY A 99 -9.38 4.54 6.88
CA GLY A 99 -9.83 5.93 6.80
C GLY A 99 -8.76 6.93 7.22
N PHE A 100 -9.13 8.21 7.11
CA PHE A 100 -8.22 9.32 7.30
C PHE A 100 -8.53 10.12 8.55
N SER A 101 -7.49 10.66 9.15
CA SER A 101 -7.55 11.66 10.21
C SER A 101 -6.57 12.78 9.90
N TYR A 102 -6.78 13.95 10.51
CA TYR A 102 -5.91 15.09 10.28
C TYR A 102 -5.48 15.76 11.58
N ALA A 103 -4.37 16.46 11.54
CA ALA A 103 -3.90 17.31 12.62
C ALA A 103 -3.29 18.60 12.05
N LYS A 104 -3.62 19.75 12.66
CA LYS A 104 -3.04 21.03 12.25
C LYS A 104 -1.57 21.11 12.65
N LYS A 105 -0.71 21.48 11.70
CA LYS A 105 0.72 21.72 11.92
C LYS A 105 0.94 23.18 12.28
N SER A 106 0.82 23.49 13.58
CA SER A 106 0.84 24.88 14.07
C SER A 106 2.14 25.61 13.78
N SER A 107 3.28 24.91 13.67
CA SER A 107 4.59 25.50 13.37
C SER A 107 4.70 26.07 11.95
N GLU A 108 3.86 25.60 11.02
CA GLU A 108 3.87 26.00 9.60
C GLU A 108 2.59 26.75 9.21
N SER A 109 1.68 26.95 10.15
CA SER A 109 0.41 27.63 9.93
C SER A 109 0.50 29.10 10.34
N THR A 110 -0.13 29.97 9.54
CA THR A 110 -0.28 31.41 9.79
C THR A 110 -1.76 31.80 9.79
N GLU A 111 -2.07 33.09 9.85
CA GLU A 111 -3.44 33.60 9.75
C GLU A 111 -4.05 33.39 8.35
N THR A 112 -3.21 33.42 7.32
CA THR A 112 -3.65 33.28 5.91
C THR A 112 -3.30 31.94 5.28
N LYS A 113 -2.55 31.09 5.98
CA LYS A 113 -2.12 29.77 5.52
C LYS A 113 -2.24 28.76 6.65
N GLN A 114 -2.88 27.62 6.38
CA GLN A 114 -3.01 26.54 7.35
C GLN A 114 -2.50 25.24 6.73
N VAL A 115 -1.60 24.57 7.44
CA VAL A 115 -1.02 23.29 7.03
C VAL A 115 -1.58 22.18 7.91
N TYR A 116 -2.03 21.12 7.30
CA TYR A 116 -2.57 19.95 7.97
C TYR A 116 -1.81 18.70 7.54
N VAL A 117 -1.54 17.83 8.50
CA VAL A 117 -0.96 16.51 8.29
C VAL A 117 -2.09 15.51 8.24
N ILE A 118 -2.07 14.63 7.23
CA ILE A 118 -3.02 13.53 7.05
C ILE A 118 -2.41 12.24 7.58
N ARG A 119 -3.23 11.44 8.25
CA ARG A 119 -2.83 10.13 8.78
C ARG A 119 -3.85 9.07 8.42
N SER A 120 -3.36 7.86 8.16
CA SER A 120 -4.17 6.64 8.15
C SER A 120 -3.74 5.77 9.33
N GLY A 121 -4.64 5.59 10.29
CA GLY A 121 -4.28 5.00 11.58
C GLY A 121 -3.22 5.82 12.33
N LEU A 122 -2.06 5.22 12.57
CA LEU A 122 -0.93 5.88 13.24
C LEU A 122 0.10 6.47 12.26
N GLN A 123 0.03 6.08 10.98
CA GLN A 123 0.98 6.48 9.96
C GLN A 123 0.66 7.86 9.39
N VAL A 124 1.66 8.73 9.29
CA VAL A 124 1.56 9.96 8.50
C VAL A 124 1.70 9.59 7.03
N ILE A 125 0.70 9.98 6.24
CA ILE A 125 0.63 9.62 4.82
C ILE A 125 0.76 10.83 3.90
N GLY A 126 0.67 12.05 4.44
CA GLY A 126 0.77 13.24 3.63
C GLY A 126 0.44 14.51 4.38
N GLN A 127 0.37 15.58 3.63
CA GLN A 127 -0.04 16.89 4.13
C GLN A 127 -0.77 17.67 3.05
N PHE A 128 -1.61 18.60 3.46
CA PHE A 128 -2.20 19.58 2.56
C PHE A 128 -2.17 20.98 3.17
N THR A 129 -2.21 21.95 2.31
CA THR A 129 -2.17 23.38 2.65
C THR A 129 -3.44 24.05 2.20
N MET A 130 -4.05 24.81 3.08
CA MET A 130 -5.16 25.71 2.79
C MET A 130 -4.67 27.14 2.88
N GLU A 131 -5.02 27.96 1.88
CA GLU A 131 -4.66 29.38 1.85
C GLU A 131 -5.90 30.23 1.59
N VAL A 132 -5.85 31.47 2.08
CA VAL A 132 -6.88 32.47 1.77
C VAL A 132 -6.71 32.91 0.32
N THR A 133 -7.77 32.75 -0.49
CA THR A 133 -7.75 33.10 -1.91
C THR A 133 -8.39 34.45 -2.20
N HIS A 134 -9.43 34.81 -1.50
CA HIS A 134 -10.10 36.11 -1.66
C HIS A 134 -10.87 36.52 -0.39
N GLU A 135 -11.27 37.78 -0.38
CA GLU A 135 -12.16 38.39 0.61
C GLU A 135 -13.41 38.89 -0.09
N ASP A 136 -14.61 38.66 0.47
CA ASP A 136 -15.85 39.13 -0.07
C ASP A 136 -16.20 40.56 0.35
N ASP A 137 -17.32 41.07 -0.16
CA ASP A 137 -17.83 42.44 0.17
C ASP A 137 -18.20 42.61 1.67
N TYR A 138 -18.34 41.52 2.42
CA TYR A 138 -18.63 41.51 3.85
C TYR A 138 -17.36 41.48 4.70
N GLY A 139 -16.17 41.32 4.10
CA GLY A 139 -14.91 41.19 4.79
C GLY A 139 -14.59 39.77 5.27
N PHE A 140 -15.29 38.77 4.71
CA PHE A 140 -15.00 37.37 5.01
C PHE A 140 -13.94 36.81 4.07
N THR A 141 -12.95 36.10 4.66
CA THR A 141 -11.87 35.45 3.92
C THR A 141 -12.27 34.03 3.50
N TYR A 142 -12.09 33.70 2.23
CA TYR A 142 -12.39 32.37 1.69
C TYR A 142 -11.11 31.55 1.57
N TRP A 143 -11.23 30.29 1.94
CA TRP A 143 -10.13 29.35 1.99
C TRP A 143 -10.26 28.32 0.88
N GLU A 144 -9.13 27.89 0.32
CA GLU A 144 -9.06 26.80 -0.65
C GLU A 144 -7.86 25.92 -0.34
N VAL A 145 -7.95 24.62 -0.72
CA VAL A 145 -6.80 23.72 -0.70
C VAL A 145 -5.95 24.05 -1.92
N THR A 146 -4.74 24.52 -1.69
CA THR A 146 -3.82 24.97 -2.74
C THR A 146 -2.74 23.96 -3.07
N GLN A 147 -2.38 23.13 -2.10
CA GLN A 147 -1.35 22.12 -2.25
C GLN A 147 -1.72 20.88 -1.46
N GLU A 148 -1.48 19.73 -2.06
CA GLU A 148 -1.55 18.44 -1.40
C GLU A 148 -0.32 17.60 -1.81
N SER A 149 0.19 16.80 -0.89
CA SER A 149 1.26 15.87 -1.17
C SER A 149 1.11 14.64 -0.29
N PHE A 150 1.27 13.47 -0.89
CA PHE A 150 1.20 12.18 -0.22
C PHE A 150 2.56 11.48 -0.34
N ASP A 151 2.93 10.77 0.71
CA ASP A 151 4.15 9.97 0.76
C ASP A 151 3.79 8.55 1.22
N MET A 152 3.78 7.62 0.28
CA MET A 152 3.51 6.21 0.48
C MET A 152 4.79 5.37 0.43
N SER A 153 5.97 5.99 0.48
CA SER A 153 7.27 5.31 0.40
C SER A 153 7.45 4.22 1.46
N TYR A 154 6.78 4.34 2.59
CA TYR A 154 6.80 3.32 3.65
C TYR A 154 6.15 1.99 3.25
N LEU A 155 5.37 1.95 2.17
CA LEU A 155 4.77 0.74 1.61
C LEU A 155 5.71 -0.02 0.66
N ILE A 156 6.78 0.65 0.22
CA ILE A 156 7.76 0.02 -0.68
C ILE A 156 8.59 -0.97 0.14
N GLY A 157 8.50 -2.23 -0.24
CA GLY A 157 9.32 -3.30 0.31
C GLY A 157 10.75 -3.27 -0.22
N SER A 158 11.56 -4.17 0.28
CA SER A 158 12.94 -4.36 -0.17
C SER A 158 12.98 -5.11 -1.50
N THR A 159 14.07 -4.92 -2.23
CA THR A 159 14.46 -5.84 -3.30
C THR A 159 14.80 -7.19 -2.69
N VAL A 160 14.35 -8.26 -3.32
CA VAL A 160 14.60 -9.63 -2.87
C VAL A 160 15.59 -10.31 -3.78
N SER A 161 16.41 -11.20 -3.22
CA SER A 161 17.35 -12.00 -3.99
C SER A 161 17.38 -13.43 -3.49
N THR A 162 17.55 -14.36 -4.42
CA THR A 162 17.78 -15.78 -4.14
C THR A 162 18.83 -16.33 -5.07
N VAL A 163 19.50 -17.40 -4.63
CA VAL A 163 20.45 -18.13 -5.46
C VAL A 163 19.82 -19.49 -5.81
N ALA A 164 19.78 -19.80 -7.09
CA ALA A 164 19.23 -21.04 -7.58
C ALA A 164 20.13 -21.65 -8.67
N PRO A 165 20.10 -22.98 -8.90
CA PRO A 165 20.70 -23.57 -10.09
C PRO A 165 20.08 -22.98 -11.36
N ASP A 166 20.86 -22.86 -12.42
CA ASP A 166 20.47 -22.24 -13.69
C ASP A 166 19.32 -22.94 -14.46
N HIS A 167 18.98 -24.15 -14.05
CA HIS A 167 17.89 -24.95 -14.60
C HIS A 167 16.64 -25.01 -13.72
N TYR A 168 16.62 -24.22 -12.62
CA TYR A 168 15.45 -24.10 -11.74
C TYR A 168 14.66 -22.84 -12.08
N ASP A 169 13.35 -22.93 -11.95
CA ASP A 169 12.46 -21.79 -12.11
C ASP A 169 12.28 -21.07 -10.76
N VAL A 170 12.54 -19.76 -10.77
CA VAL A 170 12.24 -18.89 -9.64
C VAL A 170 11.00 -18.08 -9.97
N THR A 171 9.99 -18.13 -9.10
CA THR A 171 8.75 -17.37 -9.25
C THR A 171 8.61 -16.36 -8.12
N VAL A 172 8.08 -15.19 -8.45
CA VAL A 172 7.66 -14.18 -7.46
C VAL A 172 6.19 -13.87 -7.71
N ASN A 173 5.38 -14.04 -6.67
CA ASN A 173 3.92 -13.87 -6.75
C ASN A 173 3.29 -14.67 -7.92
N GLY A 174 3.81 -15.88 -8.17
CA GLY A 174 3.36 -16.77 -9.25
C GLY A 174 3.83 -16.39 -10.65
N LYS A 175 4.67 -15.38 -10.83
CA LYS A 175 5.30 -15.03 -12.11
C LYS A 175 6.73 -15.53 -12.15
N VAL A 176 7.08 -16.28 -13.20
CA VAL A 176 8.42 -16.81 -13.42
C VAL A 176 9.38 -15.68 -13.78
N LEU A 177 10.50 -15.61 -13.06
CA LEU A 177 11.58 -14.68 -13.36
C LEU A 177 12.37 -15.17 -14.57
N ASP A 178 12.56 -14.31 -15.55
CA ASP A 178 13.39 -14.59 -16.72
C ASP A 178 14.85 -14.19 -16.47
N SER A 179 15.70 -14.38 -17.48
CA SER A 179 17.12 -14.07 -17.39
C SER A 179 17.47 -12.59 -17.16
N SER A 180 16.51 -11.65 -17.32
CA SER A 180 16.72 -10.23 -17.03
C SER A 180 16.85 -9.94 -15.52
N TYR A 181 16.35 -10.85 -14.69
CA TYR A 181 16.44 -10.78 -13.24
C TYR A 181 17.71 -11.40 -12.67
N ILE A 182 18.56 -12.00 -13.51
CA ILE A 182 19.82 -12.58 -13.07
C ILE A 182 20.83 -11.45 -12.89
N VAL A 183 21.44 -11.38 -11.72
CA VAL A 183 22.46 -10.40 -11.35
C VAL A 183 23.79 -11.08 -11.07
N GLY A 184 24.88 -10.39 -11.46
CA GLY A 184 26.23 -10.93 -11.29
C GLY A 184 26.60 -12.01 -12.30
N GLU A 185 27.76 -12.62 -12.09
CA GLU A 185 28.23 -13.74 -12.91
C GLU A 185 27.78 -15.06 -12.30
N PRO A 186 27.36 -16.05 -13.11
CA PRO A 186 27.05 -17.37 -12.63
C PRO A 186 28.24 -18.00 -11.92
N MET A 187 27.99 -18.59 -10.77
CA MET A 187 29.03 -19.21 -9.95
C MET A 187 29.05 -20.73 -10.15
N LYS A 188 30.24 -21.29 -10.31
CA LYS A 188 30.40 -22.76 -10.28
C LYS A 188 30.41 -23.26 -8.84
N TYR A 189 29.77 -24.37 -8.60
CA TYR A 189 29.80 -25.01 -7.29
C TYR A 189 31.16 -25.68 -7.06
N ASP A 190 32.12 -24.89 -6.64
CA ASP A 190 33.53 -25.31 -6.51
C ASP A 190 33.76 -26.43 -5.48
N ALA A 191 32.86 -26.61 -4.53
CA ALA A 191 32.96 -27.69 -3.53
C ALA A 191 32.90 -29.09 -4.13
N LEU A 192 32.26 -29.25 -5.28
CA LEU A 192 32.19 -30.52 -6.00
C LEU A 192 33.35 -30.79 -6.99
N LYS A 193 34.17 -29.79 -7.30
CA LYS A 193 35.34 -29.94 -8.22
C LYS A 193 36.24 -31.16 -7.94
N PRO A 194 36.55 -31.50 -6.70
CA PRO A 194 37.39 -32.65 -6.44
C PRO A 194 36.75 -33.99 -6.83
N PHE A 195 35.42 -34.04 -6.92
CA PHE A 195 34.67 -35.27 -7.15
C PHE A 195 34.15 -35.42 -8.58
N TYR A 196 34.01 -34.28 -9.31
CA TYR A 196 33.36 -34.22 -10.62
C TYR A 196 34.20 -33.46 -11.65
N SER A 197 35.51 -33.76 -11.74
CA SER A 197 36.42 -33.07 -12.69
C SER A 197 36.04 -33.22 -14.15
N ASP A 198 35.29 -34.23 -14.50
CA ASP A 198 34.89 -34.56 -15.89
C ASP A 198 33.42 -34.23 -16.21
N TYR A 199 32.64 -33.72 -15.23
CA TYR A 199 31.24 -33.34 -15.40
C TYR A 199 31.06 -31.84 -15.45
N GLU A 200 30.09 -31.37 -16.23
CA GLU A 200 29.63 -29.97 -16.16
C GLU A 200 28.90 -29.79 -14.82
N LEU A 201 29.53 -29.07 -13.93
CA LEU A 201 28.89 -28.69 -12.66
C LEU A 201 27.75 -27.72 -12.92
N PRO A 202 26.61 -27.86 -12.20
CA PRO A 202 25.54 -26.91 -12.31
C PRO A 202 26.05 -25.50 -11.98
N MET A 203 25.57 -24.52 -12.73
CA MET A 203 25.86 -23.12 -12.48
C MET A 203 24.80 -22.58 -11.51
N LEU A 204 25.26 -21.77 -10.58
CA LEU A 204 24.37 -21.07 -9.67
C LEU A 204 24.22 -19.65 -10.17
N VAL A 205 22.99 -19.21 -10.26
CA VAL A 205 22.64 -17.85 -10.65
C VAL A 205 21.91 -17.15 -9.51
N THR A 206 22.17 -15.85 -9.37
CA THR A 206 21.50 -15.02 -8.38
C THR A 206 20.38 -14.27 -9.07
N TYR A 207 19.15 -14.53 -8.66
CA TYR A 207 17.99 -13.75 -9.07
C TYR A 207 17.77 -12.59 -8.11
N GLN A 208 17.41 -11.43 -8.67
CA GLN A 208 17.06 -10.25 -7.90
C GLN A 208 15.84 -9.59 -8.53
N ALA A 209 14.79 -9.36 -7.74
CA ALA A 209 13.54 -8.77 -8.19
C ALA A 209 13.02 -7.72 -7.20
N GLY A 210 12.18 -6.80 -7.68
CA GLY A 210 11.60 -5.73 -6.90
C GLY A 210 12.30 -4.37 -7.08
N PRO A 211 11.91 -3.36 -6.29
CA PRO A 211 11.03 -3.47 -5.11
C PRO A 211 9.56 -3.75 -5.44
N PHE A 212 8.79 -4.15 -4.42
CA PHE A 212 7.36 -4.43 -4.51
C PHE A 212 6.60 -3.64 -3.44
N LEU A 213 5.28 -3.50 -3.61
CA LEU A 213 4.39 -3.04 -2.55
C LEU A 213 3.83 -4.26 -1.80
N GLY A 214 3.99 -4.26 -0.46
CA GLY A 214 3.48 -5.32 0.40
C GLY A 214 4.35 -6.55 0.47
N ASP A 215 3.72 -7.64 0.91
CA ASP A 215 4.36 -8.95 1.03
C ASP A 215 4.51 -9.61 -0.35
N PHE A 216 5.56 -10.39 -0.50
CA PHE A 216 5.80 -11.17 -1.70
C PHE A 216 6.03 -12.64 -1.31
N ASP A 217 5.67 -13.52 -2.24
CA ASP A 217 5.91 -14.94 -2.16
C ASP A 217 6.94 -15.33 -3.24
N MET A 218 8.11 -15.78 -2.80
CA MET A 218 9.18 -16.25 -3.70
C MET A 218 9.32 -17.75 -3.58
N ILE A 219 9.16 -18.45 -4.68
CA ILE A 219 9.18 -19.90 -4.75
C ILE A 219 10.21 -20.32 -5.80
N THR A 220 11.06 -21.26 -5.45
CA THR A 220 11.98 -21.93 -6.40
C THR A 220 11.46 -23.35 -6.65
N THR A 221 11.38 -23.75 -7.91
CA THR A 221 10.93 -25.11 -8.32
C THR A 221 11.96 -25.76 -9.23
N ASP A 222 12.06 -27.08 -9.15
CA ASP A 222 12.84 -27.87 -10.11
C ASP A 222 12.09 -28.03 -11.45
N ALA A 223 12.72 -28.74 -12.39
CA ALA A 223 12.14 -29.00 -13.71
C ALA A 223 10.84 -29.83 -13.65
N GLU A 224 10.63 -30.57 -12.60
CA GLU A 224 9.44 -31.39 -12.33
C GLU A 224 8.34 -30.58 -11.62
N GLY A 225 8.61 -29.34 -11.25
CA GLY A 225 7.67 -28.43 -10.57
C GLY A 225 7.60 -28.67 -9.04
N LYS A 226 8.56 -29.40 -8.47
CA LYS A 226 8.66 -29.59 -7.02
C LYS A 226 9.22 -28.34 -6.38
N VAL A 227 8.54 -27.83 -5.37
CA VAL A 227 8.96 -26.64 -4.63
C VAL A 227 10.17 -26.97 -3.76
N LEU A 228 11.22 -26.18 -3.90
CA LEU A 228 12.38 -26.22 -3.01
C LEU A 228 12.10 -25.29 -1.84
N VAL A 229 12.08 -25.84 -0.64
CA VAL A 229 11.99 -25.06 0.60
C VAL A 229 13.39 -24.51 0.89
N LEU A 230 13.54 -23.20 0.67
CA LEU A 230 14.74 -22.48 1.10
C LEU A 230 14.58 -22.17 2.58
N GLU A 231 15.26 -22.90 3.45
CA GLU A 231 15.47 -22.41 4.83
C GLU A 231 16.40 -21.19 4.78
N GLU A 232 16.08 -20.14 5.53
CA GLU A 232 16.97 -18.98 5.70
C GLU A 232 18.35 -19.43 6.17
N VAL A 233 19.34 -19.20 5.33
CA VAL A 233 20.70 -19.61 5.63
C VAL A 233 21.59 -18.39 5.77
N GLU A 234 22.17 -18.24 6.93
CA GLU A 234 23.11 -17.17 7.26
C GLU A 234 24.45 -17.25 6.47
N ASP A 235 24.73 -18.35 5.76
CA ASP A 235 26.02 -18.52 5.07
C ASP A 235 25.90 -19.26 3.73
N VAL A 236 26.44 -18.64 2.67
CA VAL A 236 26.46 -19.13 1.27
C VAL A 236 27.21 -20.47 1.11
N SER A 237 27.94 -20.92 2.12
CA SER A 237 28.69 -22.18 2.09
C SER A 237 27.82 -23.45 2.17
N THR A 238 26.52 -23.29 2.37
CA THR A 238 25.59 -24.39 2.62
C THR A 238 24.57 -24.55 1.49
N LEU A 239 25.05 -24.81 0.29
CA LEU A 239 24.20 -25.18 -0.87
C LEU A 239 23.50 -26.53 -0.74
N ALA A 240 23.85 -27.33 0.27
CA ALA A 240 23.11 -28.51 0.67
C ALA A 240 21.67 -28.20 1.16
N GLN A 241 21.25 -26.94 1.16
CA GLN A 241 20.01 -26.48 1.78
C GLN A 241 18.86 -26.28 0.79
N ASN A 242 19.09 -26.47 -0.48
CA ASN A 242 18.02 -26.47 -1.48
C ASN A 242 17.39 -27.86 -1.67
N CYS A 243 17.64 -28.78 -0.74
CA CYS A 243 17.00 -30.09 -0.75
C CYS A 243 15.65 -30.02 -0.03
N SER A 244 14.64 -30.66 -0.57
CA SER A 244 13.39 -30.89 0.14
C SER A 244 13.63 -31.72 1.40
N ALA A 245 12.73 -31.63 2.38
CA ALA A 245 12.84 -32.43 3.61
C ALA A 245 12.95 -33.95 3.30
N GLU A 246 12.29 -34.42 2.24
CA GLU A 246 12.35 -35.81 1.78
C GLU A 246 13.72 -36.17 1.19
N GLU A 247 14.37 -35.26 0.47
CA GLU A 247 15.72 -35.44 -0.06
C GLU A 247 16.78 -35.43 1.05
N VAL A 248 16.59 -34.59 2.06
CA VAL A 248 17.45 -34.57 3.26
C VAL A 248 17.35 -35.92 4.00
N GLU A 249 16.12 -36.44 4.19
CA GLU A 249 15.94 -37.76 4.85
C GLU A 249 16.56 -38.88 3.99
N GLN A 250 16.42 -38.87 2.66
CA GLN A 250 17.07 -39.82 1.79
C GLN A 250 18.60 -39.72 1.80
N LEU A 251 19.13 -38.49 1.91
CA LEU A 251 20.56 -38.25 2.02
C LEU A 251 21.11 -38.76 3.37
N ASP A 252 20.40 -38.52 4.48
CA ASP A 252 20.77 -39.01 5.79
C ASP A 252 20.77 -40.54 5.81
N ASP A 253 19.76 -41.21 5.27
CA ASP A 253 19.69 -42.66 5.11
C ASP A 253 20.86 -43.21 4.29
N PHE A 254 21.19 -42.51 3.18
CA PHE A 254 22.32 -42.86 2.32
C PHE A 254 23.65 -42.71 3.09
N ILE A 255 23.84 -41.57 3.79
CA ILE A 255 25.05 -41.30 4.56
C ILE A 255 25.24 -42.36 5.65
N ASP A 256 24.20 -42.70 6.39
CA ASP A 256 24.26 -43.71 7.42
C ASP A 256 24.60 -45.11 6.88
N LEU A 257 23.97 -45.45 5.75
CA LEU A 257 24.27 -46.72 5.06
C LEU A 257 25.72 -46.77 4.56
N PHE A 258 26.16 -45.67 3.91
CA PHE A 258 27.53 -45.52 3.41
C PHE A 258 28.54 -45.58 4.54
N LEU A 259 28.37 -44.80 5.61
CA LEU A 259 29.26 -44.80 6.76
C LEU A 259 29.33 -46.17 7.44
N GLY A 260 28.20 -46.84 7.58
CA GLY A 260 28.15 -48.19 8.13
C GLY A 260 28.99 -49.18 7.31
N LYS A 261 28.88 -49.14 5.97
CA LYS A 261 29.68 -49.98 5.07
C LYS A 261 31.15 -49.58 5.04
N TYR A 262 31.42 -48.28 5.04
CA TYR A 262 32.79 -47.75 5.07
C TYR A 262 33.54 -48.13 6.35
N VAL A 263 32.91 -47.97 7.51
CA VAL A 263 33.50 -48.39 8.80
C VAL A 263 33.74 -49.90 8.83
N THR A 264 32.82 -50.71 8.27
CA THR A 264 32.97 -52.16 8.19
C THR A 264 34.17 -52.54 7.30
N TYR A 265 34.35 -51.86 6.16
CA TYR A 265 35.50 -52.04 5.27
C TYR A 265 36.80 -51.65 5.96
N MET A 266 36.88 -50.45 6.53
CA MET A 266 38.08 -49.91 7.19
C MET A 266 38.50 -50.68 8.43
N SER A 267 37.53 -51.17 9.23
CA SER A 267 37.80 -51.93 10.44
C SER A 267 38.19 -53.39 10.19
N GLY A 268 37.95 -53.89 8.99
CA GLY A 268 38.17 -55.31 8.67
C GLY A 268 37.29 -56.26 9.48
N ALA A 269 36.16 -55.76 9.99
CA ALA A 269 35.32 -56.45 10.98
C ALA A 269 34.91 -57.89 10.60
N ASN A 270 34.76 -58.17 9.31
CA ASN A 270 34.36 -59.48 8.83
C ASN A 270 35.51 -60.35 8.29
N LYS A 271 36.75 -59.94 8.42
CA LYS A 271 37.94 -60.57 7.85
C LYS A 271 37.86 -60.91 6.34
N ASN A 272 36.91 -60.36 5.62
CA ASN A 272 36.73 -60.56 4.20
C ASN A 272 36.74 -59.18 3.50
N ALA A 273 37.95 -58.68 3.24
CA ALA A 273 38.19 -57.39 2.68
C ALA A 273 37.51 -57.21 1.31
N GLU A 274 37.48 -58.28 0.47
CA GLU A 274 36.92 -58.28 -0.87
C GLU A 274 35.39 -58.09 -0.82
N LYS A 275 34.71 -58.78 0.10
CA LYS A 275 33.28 -58.64 0.30
C LYS A 275 32.94 -57.30 0.86
N ASN A 276 33.68 -56.79 1.83
CA ASN A 276 33.46 -55.48 2.45
C ASN A 276 33.63 -54.34 1.42
N LEU A 277 34.61 -54.46 0.53
CA LEU A 277 34.79 -53.54 -0.59
C LEU A 277 33.64 -53.60 -1.57
N TYR A 278 33.20 -54.82 -1.94
CA TYR A 278 32.06 -54.99 -2.83
C TYR A 278 30.76 -54.37 -2.24
N ASP A 279 30.51 -54.65 -0.94
CA ASP A 279 29.34 -54.10 -0.22
C ASP A 279 29.38 -52.56 -0.12
N LEU A 280 30.57 -51.95 -0.05
CA LEU A 280 30.73 -50.50 -0.08
C LEU A 280 30.50 -49.96 -1.46
N LEU A 281 31.09 -50.57 -2.50
CA LEU A 281 30.93 -50.13 -3.88
C LEU A 281 29.48 -50.24 -4.36
N THR A 282 28.69 -51.20 -3.94
CA THR A 282 27.26 -51.29 -4.26
C THR A 282 26.44 -50.11 -3.75
N VAL A 283 26.81 -49.54 -2.58
CA VAL A 283 26.12 -48.35 -2.06
C VAL A 283 26.51 -47.12 -2.86
N VAL A 284 27.79 -46.97 -3.22
CA VAL A 284 28.26 -45.81 -4.01
C VAL A 284 27.73 -45.82 -5.41
N VAL A 285 27.61 -46.99 -6.08
CA VAL A 285 27.10 -47.10 -7.44
C VAL A 285 25.59 -46.94 -7.50
N GLN A 286 24.84 -47.34 -6.46
CA GLN A 286 23.38 -47.09 -6.39
C GLN A 286 22.98 -45.63 -6.12
N GLY A 287 23.89 -44.79 -5.59
CA GLY A 287 23.68 -43.39 -5.34
C GLY A 287 24.23 -42.47 -6.44
N SER A 288 24.63 -43.03 -7.60
CA SER A 288 25.29 -42.27 -8.68
C SER A 288 24.42 -42.09 -9.92
N ASP A 289 23.13 -42.44 -9.87
CA ASP A 289 22.19 -42.20 -10.98
C ASP A 289 21.55 -40.83 -10.93
#